data_70c4c142c8408c32c186a7aa1bf71714
#
_entry.id   70c4c142c8408c32c186a7aa1bf71714
#
_cell.length_a   1.000
_cell.length_b   1.000
_cell.length_c   1.000
_cell.angle_alpha   90.00
_cell.angle_beta   90.00
_cell.angle_gamma   90.00
#
_symmetry.space_group_name_H-M   'P 1'
#
loop_
_entity.id
_entity.type
_entity.pdbx_description
1 polymer ?
#
loop_
_entity_poly.entity_id
_entity_poly.type
_entity_poly.pdbx_seq_one_letter_code
_entity_poly.pdbx_strand_id
1 'polypeptide(L)'
;PFGHGVDTLWDALVAGRSGVRVLDRTGARWDQVPIRVGAAAALDADAALGRVRANRLDRSQQLALVAAEEAWADAGAPEVAGDRLAVVVGTGIGGVETLLDAHDVLGTSGARRVSPRTVPMLMANAAAAQISIAFGARAGAYTTVSACASGAEAIAMAARLIVTGEADVVIAGGTEAAVTPVTMASFAQSQALAKPGDDDPTTLSRPFDADRRGFVLGEGAGFVVLERADHAAARRQPSHGTLAGWGITSDAFHITAPLADGSEQERAMTAAIRMAGLTGADIDHVNAHATSTPVGDVGEAAAIARAVGTGAVVTAPKGAIGHLFGAAGAVEAILALRAIETGVVPATLNLEHLDPSVELDVVAGAAREVPIRTALNNSFGFGGQNASLVFTAA
;
A
#
# COMPACT_ATOMS: atom_id res chain seq x y z
N PRO A 1 1.11 -1.25 11.28
CA PRO A 1 1.16 -0.76 12.66
C PRO A 1 0.96 -1.84 13.71
N PHE A 2 0.43 -3.02 13.37
CA PHE A 2 0.08 -4.10 14.30
C PHE A 2 1.21 -5.10 14.55
N GLY A 3 2.28 -5.05 13.80
CA GLY A 3 3.40 -5.99 13.87
C GLY A 3 3.75 -6.59 12.53
N HIS A 4 4.29 -7.81 12.56
CA HIS A 4 4.75 -8.57 11.42
C HIS A 4 3.75 -9.70 11.10
N GLY A 5 3.54 -9.98 9.83
CA GLY A 5 2.72 -11.06 9.33
C GLY A 5 1.32 -10.64 8.84
N VAL A 6 0.88 -11.28 7.75
CA VAL A 6 -0.45 -11.04 7.16
C VAL A 6 -1.56 -11.37 8.13
N ASP A 7 -1.47 -12.50 8.85
CA ASP A 7 -2.49 -12.91 9.82
C ASP A 7 -2.61 -11.92 10.97
N THR A 8 -1.49 -11.39 11.47
CA THR A 8 -1.49 -10.36 12.53
C THR A 8 -2.25 -9.10 12.08
N LEU A 9 -2.03 -8.66 10.84
CA LEU A 9 -2.74 -7.53 10.25
C LEU A 9 -4.22 -7.86 10.05
N TRP A 10 -4.52 -9.01 9.45
CA TRP A 10 -5.87 -9.45 9.14
C TRP A 10 -6.75 -9.55 10.40
N ASP A 11 -6.26 -10.24 11.40
CA ASP A 11 -6.97 -10.41 12.69
C ASP A 11 -7.22 -9.06 13.37
N ALA A 12 -6.29 -8.11 13.25
CA ALA A 12 -6.48 -6.77 13.78
C ALA A 12 -7.61 -6.02 13.06
N LEU A 13 -7.67 -6.13 11.72
CA LEU A 13 -8.71 -5.47 10.91
C LEU A 13 -10.09 -6.09 11.16
N VAL A 14 -10.18 -7.42 11.17
CA VAL A 14 -11.44 -8.14 11.45
C VAL A 14 -11.95 -7.84 12.84
N ALA A 15 -11.04 -7.70 13.83
CA ALA A 15 -11.38 -7.32 15.20
C ALA A 15 -11.67 -5.81 15.37
N GLY A 16 -11.64 -5.01 14.31
CA GLY A 16 -11.90 -3.58 14.38
C GLY A 16 -10.88 -2.78 15.19
N ARG A 17 -9.61 -3.23 15.23
CA ARG A 17 -8.56 -2.51 15.97
C ARG A 17 -7.95 -1.40 15.11
N SER A 18 -7.71 -0.23 15.70
CA SER A 18 -6.95 0.86 15.08
C SER A 18 -5.46 0.76 15.40
N GLY A 19 -4.62 0.95 14.40
CA GLY A 19 -3.18 1.12 14.56
C GLY A 19 -2.73 2.57 14.62
N VAL A 20 -3.67 3.49 14.53
CA VAL A 20 -3.42 4.94 14.65
C VAL A 20 -3.21 5.31 16.10
N ARG A 21 -2.17 6.10 16.37
CA ARG A 21 -1.79 6.50 17.73
C ARG A 21 -1.01 7.81 17.73
N VAL A 22 -0.89 8.42 18.90
CA VAL A 22 0.11 9.47 19.10
C VAL A 22 1.50 8.85 18.94
N LEU A 23 2.34 9.49 18.16
CA LEU A 23 3.71 9.02 17.91
C LEU A 23 4.61 9.40 19.09
N ASP A 24 5.11 8.41 19.79
CA ASP A 24 6.12 8.58 20.84
C ASP A 24 7.50 8.75 20.19
N ARG A 25 7.70 9.91 19.57
CA ARG A 25 8.96 10.31 18.93
C ARG A 25 9.37 11.66 19.45
N THR A 26 10.62 11.79 19.89
CA THR A 26 11.19 12.96 20.54
C THR A 26 12.40 13.51 19.78
N GLY A 27 12.81 14.73 20.12
CA GLY A 27 13.98 15.41 19.57
C GLY A 27 13.63 16.68 18.79
N ALA A 28 14.62 17.54 18.58
CA ALA A 28 14.43 18.89 18.05
C ALA A 28 13.64 18.98 16.74
N ARG A 29 13.76 17.97 15.86
CA ARG A 29 12.96 17.92 14.63
C ARG A 29 11.48 17.64 14.93
N TRP A 30 11.18 16.75 15.89
CA TRP A 30 9.82 16.36 16.25
C TRP A 30 9.10 17.43 17.07
N ASP A 31 9.84 18.23 17.85
CA ASP A 31 9.26 19.29 18.69
C ASP A 31 8.53 20.38 17.90
N GLN A 32 8.84 20.50 16.61
CA GLN A 32 8.21 21.46 15.70
C GLN A 32 7.07 20.87 14.85
N VAL A 33 6.82 19.56 14.92
CA VAL A 33 5.76 18.90 14.13
C VAL A 33 4.41 19.20 14.74
N PRO A 34 3.49 19.86 13.99
CA PRO A 34 2.21 20.29 14.54
C PRO A 34 1.21 19.14 14.76
N ILE A 35 1.35 18.06 14.00
CA ILE A 35 0.48 16.87 14.10
C ILE A 35 1.38 15.65 14.33
N ARG A 36 1.23 15.00 15.49
CA ARG A 36 2.02 13.84 15.91
C ARG A 36 1.18 12.58 16.03
N VAL A 37 0.21 12.42 15.15
CA VAL A 37 -0.63 11.21 15.05
C VAL A 37 -0.27 10.48 13.77
N GLY A 38 -0.10 9.17 13.87
CA GLY A 38 0.26 8.33 12.75
C GLY A 38 0.11 6.83 13.04
N ALA A 39 0.24 6.02 12.02
CA ALA A 39 0.21 4.57 12.09
C ALA A 39 1.59 3.98 11.72
N ALA A 40 2.60 4.31 12.53
CA ALA A 40 3.98 3.83 12.33
C ALA A 40 4.09 2.30 12.46
N ALA A 41 4.90 1.69 11.60
CA ALA A 41 5.12 0.25 11.61
C ALA A 41 5.79 -0.24 12.90
N ALA A 42 5.23 -1.30 13.49
CA ALA A 42 5.71 -1.91 14.74
C ALA A 42 6.67 -3.08 14.46
N LEU A 43 7.67 -2.87 13.60
CA LEU A 43 8.69 -3.85 13.27
C LEU A 43 9.97 -3.60 14.09
N ASP A 44 10.42 -4.60 14.83
CA ASP A 44 11.79 -4.68 15.37
C ASP A 44 12.71 -5.26 14.27
N ALA A 45 13.41 -4.37 13.57
CA ALA A 45 14.28 -4.76 12.48
C ALA A 45 15.55 -5.50 12.95
N ASP A 46 16.03 -5.21 14.16
CA ASP A 46 17.19 -5.90 14.74
C ASP A 46 16.85 -7.36 15.05
N ALA A 47 15.64 -7.61 15.55
CA ALA A 47 15.16 -8.98 15.79
C ALA A 47 14.90 -9.73 14.48
N ALA A 48 14.30 -9.08 13.47
CA ALA A 48 13.90 -9.71 12.21
C ALA A 48 15.09 -9.98 11.27
N LEU A 49 15.99 -9.02 11.10
CA LEU A 49 17.08 -9.06 10.11
C LEU A 49 18.47 -9.31 10.71
N GLY A 50 18.59 -9.24 12.03
CA GLY A 50 19.84 -9.16 12.73
C GLY A 50 20.46 -7.76 12.67
N ARG A 51 20.99 -7.28 13.81
CA ARG A 51 21.49 -5.91 14.00
C ARG A 51 22.47 -5.43 12.94
N VAL A 52 23.39 -6.32 12.49
CA VAL A 52 24.41 -5.94 11.49
C VAL A 52 23.79 -5.65 10.13
N ARG A 53 22.77 -6.40 9.70
CA ARG A 53 22.06 -6.20 8.45
C ARG A 53 21.13 -4.98 8.57
N ALA A 54 20.35 -4.90 9.63
CA ALA A 54 19.41 -3.79 9.88
C ALA A 54 20.09 -2.42 9.83
N ASN A 55 21.24 -2.26 10.50
CA ASN A 55 22.02 -1.00 10.52
C ASN A 55 22.64 -0.59 9.17
N ARG A 56 22.49 -1.40 8.14
CA ARG A 56 22.97 -1.08 6.78
C ARG A 56 21.87 -0.69 5.82
N LEU A 57 20.64 -0.63 6.31
CA LEU A 57 19.42 -0.44 5.54
C LEU A 57 18.64 0.76 6.06
N ASP A 58 18.04 1.51 5.16
CA ASP A 58 16.99 2.46 5.52
C ASP A 58 15.75 1.73 6.06
N ARG A 59 14.92 2.41 6.83
CA ARG A 59 13.70 1.84 7.39
C ARG A 59 12.78 1.23 6.32
N SER A 60 12.63 1.90 5.18
CA SER A 60 11.85 1.39 4.07
C SER A 60 12.38 0.07 3.50
N GLN A 61 13.71 -0.08 3.44
CA GLN A 61 14.36 -1.32 3.00
C GLN A 61 14.23 -2.43 4.02
N GLN A 62 14.29 -2.11 5.32
CA GLN A 62 14.06 -3.08 6.39
C GLN A 62 12.66 -3.67 6.30
N LEU A 63 11.64 -2.83 6.17
CA LEU A 63 10.25 -3.24 6.00
C LEU A 63 10.07 -4.10 4.74
N ALA A 64 10.66 -3.66 3.62
CA ALA A 64 10.57 -4.34 2.34
C ALA A 64 11.18 -5.75 2.38
N LEU A 65 12.37 -5.89 2.96
CA LEU A 65 13.05 -7.20 3.04
C LEU A 65 12.27 -8.19 3.89
N VAL A 66 11.78 -7.77 5.07
CA VAL A 66 11.01 -8.65 5.95
C VAL A 66 9.73 -9.12 5.27
N ALA A 67 9.00 -8.21 4.62
CA ALA A 67 7.77 -8.58 3.92
C ALA A 67 8.02 -9.43 2.66
N ALA A 68 9.13 -9.20 1.95
CA ALA A 68 9.51 -10.03 0.80
C ALA A 68 9.96 -11.44 1.22
N GLU A 69 10.68 -11.58 2.34
CA GLU A 69 11.06 -12.86 2.91
C GLU A 69 9.83 -13.67 3.38
N GLU A 70 8.85 -13.00 3.96
CA GLU A 70 7.55 -13.60 4.32
C GLU A 70 6.81 -14.10 3.06
N ALA A 71 6.62 -13.23 2.06
CA ALA A 71 5.93 -13.59 0.82
C ALA A 71 6.62 -14.74 0.07
N TRP A 72 7.94 -14.76 0.05
CA TRP A 72 8.70 -15.85 -0.57
C TRP A 72 8.53 -17.18 0.15
N ALA A 73 8.53 -17.15 1.49
CA ALA A 73 8.30 -18.34 2.30
C ALA A 73 6.86 -18.87 2.13
N ASP A 74 5.86 -17.99 2.13
CA ASP A 74 4.45 -18.30 1.90
C ASP A 74 4.22 -18.92 0.50
N ALA A 75 4.90 -18.39 -0.52
CA ALA A 75 4.90 -18.98 -1.87
C ALA A 75 5.60 -20.35 -1.95
N GLY A 76 6.11 -20.89 -0.85
CA GLY A 76 6.83 -22.16 -0.79
C GLY A 76 8.21 -22.11 -1.44
N ALA A 77 8.86 -20.95 -1.46
CA ALA A 77 10.20 -20.70 -1.97
C ALA A 77 10.42 -21.32 -3.37
N PRO A 78 9.78 -20.80 -4.43
CA PRO A 78 9.81 -21.42 -5.76
C PRO A 78 11.22 -21.60 -6.30
N GLU A 79 11.51 -22.80 -6.82
CA GLU A 79 12.75 -23.02 -7.57
C GLU A 79 12.64 -22.34 -8.93
N VAL A 80 13.44 -21.31 -9.15
CA VAL A 80 13.47 -20.53 -10.39
C VAL A 80 14.90 -20.08 -10.69
N ALA A 81 15.29 -20.12 -11.96
CA ALA A 81 16.57 -19.58 -12.38
C ALA A 81 16.61 -18.07 -12.15
N GLY A 82 17.72 -17.55 -11.64
CA GLY A 82 17.80 -16.12 -11.30
C GLY A 82 17.52 -15.16 -12.47
N ASP A 83 17.83 -15.58 -13.70
CA ASP A 83 17.51 -14.85 -14.93
C ASP A 83 16.02 -14.96 -15.36
N ARG A 84 15.22 -15.71 -14.61
CA ARG A 84 13.75 -15.82 -14.73
C ARG A 84 13.02 -15.28 -13.50
N LEU A 85 13.76 -14.80 -12.48
CA LEU A 85 13.23 -14.15 -11.28
C LEU A 85 13.46 -12.64 -11.37
N ALA A 86 12.39 -11.86 -11.29
CA ALA A 86 12.44 -10.40 -11.23
C ALA A 86 11.93 -9.86 -9.89
N VAL A 87 12.20 -8.58 -9.65
CA VAL A 87 11.72 -7.83 -8.48
C VAL A 87 11.11 -6.52 -8.95
N VAL A 88 9.92 -6.17 -8.44
CA VAL A 88 9.29 -4.86 -8.67
C VAL A 88 8.80 -4.28 -7.35
N VAL A 89 9.32 -3.13 -6.97
CA VAL A 89 8.98 -2.47 -5.69
C VAL A 89 8.42 -1.08 -5.91
N GLY A 90 7.24 -0.81 -5.37
CA GLY A 90 6.64 0.52 -5.31
C GLY A 90 7.07 1.28 -4.05
N THR A 91 7.41 2.56 -4.20
CA THR A 91 7.62 3.48 -3.08
C THR A 91 7.33 4.91 -3.52
N GLY A 92 6.82 5.73 -2.64
CA GLY A 92 6.56 7.14 -2.94
C GLY A 92 7.80 8.02 -2.80
N ILE A 93 8.64 7.76 -1.79
CA ILE A 93 9.74 8.65 -1.40
C ILE A 93 11.09 7.91 -1.32
N GLY A 94 11.11 6.64 -0.93
CA GLY A 94 12.34 5.91 -0.64
C GLY A 94 12.91 6.25 0.73
N GLY A 95 14.25 6.28 0.85
CA GLY A 95 14.97 6.42 2.13
C GLY A 95 15.05 7.84 2.66
N VAL A 96 13.93 8.49 2.90
CA VAL A 96 13.86 9.89 3.36
C VAL A 96 14.47 10.10 4.74
N GLU A 97 14.32 9.15 5.67
CA GLU A 97 14.92 9.26 7.01
C GLU A 97 16.45 9.26 6.94
N THR A 98 17.02 8.37 6.12
CA THR A 98 18.47 8.35 5.84
C THR A 98 18.97 9.68 5.27
N LEU A 99 18.21 10.31 4.38
CA LEU A 99 18.58 11.63 3.81
C LEU A 99 18.63 12.71 4.88
N LEU A 100 17.59 12.76 5.72
CA LEU A 100 17.49 13.76 6.80
C LEU A 100 18.58 13.61 7.85
N ASP A 101 18.89 12.38 8.23
CA ASP A 101 19.96 12.07 9.19
C ASP A 101 21.33 12.42 8.62
N ALA A 102 21.59 12.09 7.36
CA ALA A 102 22.83 12.45 6.70
C ALA A 102 22.99 13.96 6.54
N HIS A 103 21.91 14.70 6.29
CA HIS A 103 21.91 16.16 6.23
C HIS A 103 22.31 16.77 7.57
N ASP A 104 21.76 16.28 8.68
CA ASP A 104 22.13 16.78 10.02
C ASP A 104 23.58 16.44 10.38
N VAL A 105 24.05 15.22 10.05
CA VAL A 105 25.45 14.84 10.25
C VAL A 105 26.37 15.75 9.44
N LEU A 106 26.02 16.11 8.21
CA LEU A 106 26.78 17.05 7.39
C LEU A 106 26.87 18.43 8.06
N GLY A 107 25.74 18.94 8.57
CA GLY A 107 25.67 20.26 9.19
C GLY A 107 26.36 20.35 10.55
N THR A 108 26.28 19.29 11.37
CA THR A 108 26.79 19.28 12.74
C THR A 108 28.21 18.74 12.88
N SER A 109 28.59 17.76 12.05
CA SER A 109 29.83 16.98 12.21
C SER A 109 30.74 17.00 10.98
N GLY A 110 30.29 17.63 9.90
CA GLY A 110 31.03 17.82 8.66
C GLY A 110 31.07 16.61 7.74
N ALA A 111 31.52 16.83 6.50
CA ALA A 111 31.46 15.86 5.41
C ALA A 111 32.14 14.51 5.68
N ARG A 112 33.21 14.52 6.48
CA ARG A 112 33.96 13.27 6.83
C ARG A 112 33.16 12.29 7.69
N ARG A 113 32.09 12.73 8.31
CA ARG A 113 31.22 11.94 9.18
C ARG A 113 30.00 11.39 8.46
N VAL A 114 29.68 11.90 7.27
CA VAL A 114 28.57 11.39 6.44
C VAL A 114 28.91 9.95 6.00
N SER A 115 27.94 9.04 6.17
CA SER A 115 28.13 7.63 5.82
C SER A 115 28.29 7.46 4.30
N PRO A 116 29.26 6.66 3.82
CA PRO A 116 29.35 6.33 2.39
C PRO A 116 28.17 5.52 1.89
N ARG A 117 27.33 4.99 2.79
CA ARG A 117 26.11 4.27 2.46
C ARG A 117 24.88 5.18 2.29
N THR A 118 24.98 6.46 2.60
CA THR A 118 23.85 7.39 2.53
C THR A 118 23.14 7.28 1.18
N VAL A 119 23.87 7.41 0.07
CA VAL A 119 23.26 7.36 -1.27
C VAL A 119 22.62 6.00 -1.56
N PRO A 120 23.30 4.85 -1.41
CA PRO A 120 22.66 3.53 -1.58
C PRO A 120 21.45 3.27 -0.67
N MET A 121 21.34 3.92 0.49
CA MET A 121 20.22 3.76 1.40
C MET A 121 19.04 4.70 1.07
N LEU A 122 19.31 5.90 0.53
CA LEU A 122 18.25 6.86 0.25
C LEU A 122 17.56 6.67 -1.11
N MET A 123 18.22 6.03 -2.09
CA MET A 123 17.68 5.89 -3.45
C MET A 123 16.34 5.14 -3.44
N ALA A 124 15.37 5.60 -4.24
CA ALA A 124 14.06 4.97 -4.35
C ALA A 124 14.14 3.49 -4.80
N ASN A 125 15.11 3.13 -5.65
CA ASN A 125 15.31 1.75 -6.10
C ASN A 125 16.05 0.85 -5.10
N ALA A 126 16.43 1.36 -3.95
CA ALA A 126 17.28 0.61 -3.01
C ALA A 126 16.58 -0.64 -2.45
N ALA A 127 15.29 -0.56 -2.17
CA ALA A 127 14.52 -1.73 -1.70
C ALA A 127 14.50 -2.84 -2.76
N ALA A 128 14.23 -2.51 -4.03
CA ALA A 128 14.26 -3.47 -5.13
C ALA A 128 15.66 -4.11 -5.30
N ALA A 129 16.72 -3.31 -5.19
CA ALA A 129 18.09 -3.80 -5.26
C ALA A 129 18.43 -4.75 -4.10
N GLN A 130 18.03 -4.43 -2.87
CA GLN A 130 18.27 -5.28 -1.70
C GLN A 130 17.53 -6.62 -1.80
N ILE A 131 16.28 -6.61 -2.25
CA ILE A 131 15.51 -7.84 -2.49
C ILE A 131 16.16 -8.66 -3.62
N SER A 132 16.54 -8.02 -4.74
CA SER A 132 17.21 -8.68 -5.85
C SER A 132 18.49 -9.40 -5.40
N ILE A 133 19.32 -8.76 -4.58
CA ILE A 133 20.55 -9.35 -4.01
C ILE A 133 20.21 -10.52 -3.08
N ALA A 134 19.20 -10.37 -2.22
CA ALA A 134 18.83 -11.39 -1.23
C ALA A 134 18.32 -12.69 -1.89
N PHE A 135 17.58 -12.58 -2.99
CA PHE A 135 16.96 -13.72 -3.67
C PHE A 135 17.67 -14.15 -4.96
N GLY A 136 18.76 -13.46 -5.35
CA GLY A 136 19.50 -13.78 -6.57
C GLY A 136 18.70 -13.49 -7.85
N ALA A 137 17.75 -12.55 -7.79
CA ALA A 137 16.91 -12.14 -8.93
C ALA A 137 17.73 -11.37 -9.97
N ARG A 138 17.75 -11.84 -11.22
CA ARG A 138 18.56 -11.28 -12.31
C ARG A 138 17.77 -10.95 -13.58
N ALA A 139 16.46 -11.28 -13.62
CA ALA A 139 15.58 -10.87 -14.73
C ALA A 139 15.24 -9.38 -14.70
N GLY A 140 15.62 -8.68 -13.63
CA GLY A 140 15.45 -7.23 -13.45
C GLY A 140 15.04 -6.88 -12.03
N ALA A 141 15.41 -5.65 -11.60
CA ALA A 141 14.99 -5.06 -10.34
C ALA A 141 14.47 -3.65 -10.62
N TYR A 142 13.17 -3.48 -10.55
CA TYR A 142 12.48 -2.26 -10.97
C TYR A 142 11.86 -1.55 -9.78
N THR A 143 11.64 -0.26 -9.92
CA THR A 143 10.93 0.53 -8.92
C THR A 143 9.92 1.43 -9.59
N THR A 144 8.67 1.33 -9.16
CA THR A 144 7.60 2.25 -9.54
C THR A 144 7.49 3.37 -8.52
N VAL A 145 7.41 4.61 -9.01
CA VAL A 145 7.25 5.81 -8.19
C VAL A 145 6.06 6.60 -8.73
N SER A 146 4.87 6.23 -8.28
CA SER A 146 3.57 6.81 -8.65
C SER A 146 2.77 7.21 -7.41
N ALA A 147 3.48 7.82 -6.44
CA ALA A 147 2.93 8.24 -5.15
C ALA A 147 2.14 7.10 -4.48
N CYS A 148 0.88 7.33 -4.10
CA CYS A 148 0.07 6.35 -3.38
C CYS A 148 -0.29 5.11 -4.22
N ALA A 149 -0.18 5.17 -5.55
CA ALA A 149 -0.46 4.05 -6.45
C ALA A 149 0.76 3.11 -6.67
N SER A 150 1.95 3.47 -6.15
CA SER A 150 3.21 2.79 -6.46
C SER A 150 3.18 1.28 -6.23
N GLY A 151 2.61 0.81 -5.11
CA GLY A 151 2.56 -0.62 -4.79
C GLY A 151 1.62 -1.41 -5.71
N ALA A 152 0.46 -0.85 -6.05
CA ALA A 152 -0.45 -1.47 -7.02
C ALA A 152 0.14 -1.48 -8.42
N GLU A 153 0.80 -0.39 -8.84
CA GLU A 153 1.49 -0.32 -10.12
C GLU A 153 2.67 -1.31 -10.20
N ALA A 154 3.39 -1.53 -9.09
CA ALA A 154 4.44 -2.55 -9.01
C ALA A 154 3.90 -3.96 -9.29
N ILE A 155 2.74 -4.31 -8.73
CA ILE A 155 2.06 -5.58 -8.98
C ILE A 155 1.61 -5.69 -10.44
N ALA A 156 1.05 -4.62 -11.00
CA ALA A 156 0.66 -4.59 -12.42
C ALA A 156 1.88 -4.72 -13.37
N MET A 157 3.00 -4.05 -13.04
CA MET A 157 4.25 -4.18 -13.80
C MET A 157 4.82 -5.60 -13.71
N ALA A 158 4.78 -6.22 -12.55
CA ALA A 158 5.21 -7.60 -12.36
C ALA A 158 4.41 -8.57 -13.24
N ALA A 159 3.09 -8.39 -13.31
CA ALA A 159 2.25 -9.19 -14.20
C ALA A 159 2.63 -8.98 -15.68
N ARG A 160 2.96 -7.76 -16.09
CA ARG A 160 3.46 -7.51 -17.46
C ARG A 160 4.73 -8.28 -17.76
N LEU A 161 5.71 -8.31 -16.85
CA LEU A 161 6.96 -9.09 -17.04
C LEU A 161 6.69 -10.58 -17.24
N ILE A 162 5.69 -11.13 -16.55
CA ILE A 162 5.27 -12.52 -16.71
C ILE A 162 4.58 -12.73 -18.08
N VAL A 163 3.62 -11.87 -18.42
CA VAL A 163 2.85 -11.97 -19.67
C VAL A 163 3.74 -11.79 -20.90
N THR A 164 4.75 -10.90 -20.83
CA THR A 164 5.73 -10.71 -21.91
C THR A 164 6.80 -11.78 -21.96
N GLY A 165 6.84 -12.70 -20.98
CA GLY A 165 7.81 -13.78 -20.91
C GLY A 165 9.21 -13.37 -20.46
N GLU A 166 9.36 -12.19 -19.86
CA GLU A 166 10.63 -11.70 -19.31
C GLU A 166 10.99 -12.38 -17.99
N ALA A 167 9.99 -12.77 -17.20
CA ALA A 167 10.14 -13.49 -15.95
C ALA A 167 9.10 -14.63 -15.84
N ASP A 168 9.40 -15.65 -15.05
CA ASP A 168 8.47 -16.71 -14.67
C ASP A 168 7.90 -16.48 -13.26
N VAL A 169 8.72 -15.85 -12.40
CA VAL A 169 8.38 -15.50 -11.02
C VAL A 169 8.82 -14.05 -10.75
N VAL A 170 7.98 -13.29 -10.10
CA VAL A 170 8.27 -11.90 -9.71
C VAL A 170 7.90 -11.67 -8.25
N ILE A 171 8.85 -11.19 -7.45
CA ILE A 171 8.59 -10.66 -6.12
C ILE A 171 8.14 -9.20 -6.31
N ALA A 172 6.88 -8.91 -6.02
CA ALA A 172 6.28 -7.60 -6.27
C ALA A 172 5.58 -7.05 -5.04
N GLY A 173 5.67 -5.76 -4.83
CA GLY A 173 4.99 -5.14 -3.70
C GLY A 173 5.34 -3.68 -3.53
N GLY A 174 5.09 -3.16 -2.34
CA GLY A 174 5.39 -1.77 -2.00
C GLY A 174 5.90 -1.62 -0.58
N THR A 175 6.66 -0.57 -0.35
CA THR A 175 7.20 -0.20 0.97
C THR A 175 7.21 1.30 1.15
N GLU A 176 6.93 1.76 2.36
CA GLU A 176 7.07 3.16 2.71
C GLU A 176 7.38 3.35 4.20
N ALA A 177 8.32 4.24 4.49
CA ALA A 177 8.70 4.65 5.85
C ALA A 177 8.77 6.19 5.91
N ALA A 178 7.64 6.84 5.60
CA ALA A 178 7.55 8.28 5.44
C ALA A 178 7.01 9.02 6.68
N VAL A 179 6.82 8.35 7.82
CA VAL A 179 6.43 9.01 9.08
C VAL A 179 7.65 9.70 9.68
N THR A 180 8.05 10.81 9.06
CA THR A 180 9.19 11.63 9.45
C THR A 180 8.77 13.08 9.75
N PRO A 181 9.55 13.85 10.51
CA PRO A 181 9.18 15.24 10.84
C PRO A 181 8.89 16.12 9.63
N VAL A 182 9.70 16.00 8.58
CA VAL A 182 9.56 16.83 7.37
C VAL A 182 8.31 16.49 6.57
N THR A 183 8.01 15.20 6.38
CA THR A 183 6.80 14.76 5.66
C THR A 183 5.54 15.11 6.45
N MET A 184 5.54 14.86 7.77
CA MET A 184 4.43 15.23 8.65
C MET A 184 4.17 16.73 8.63
N ALA A 185 5.22 17.56 8.74
CA ALA A 185 5.09 19.02 8.68
C ALA A 185 4.58 19.49 7.32
N SER A 186 5.08 18.93 6.21
CA SER A 186 4.66 19.27 4.86
C SER A 186 3.18 18.96 4.63
N PHE A 187 2.73 17.75 5.00
CA PHE A 187 1.32 17.36 4.85
C PHE A 187 0.40 18.12 5.82
N ALA A 188 0.88 18.51 6.99
CA ALA A 188 0.14 19.39 7.88
C ALA A 188 -0.05 20.79 7.27
N GLN A 189 0.99 21.34 6.61
CA GLN A 189 0.91 22.66 5.94
C GLN A 189 0.00 22.61 4.70
N SER A 190 -0.03 21.51 3.96
CA SER A 190 -0.95 21.33 2.83
C SER A 190 -2.39 21.04 3.27
N GLN A 191 -2.66 20.97 4.58
CA GLN A 191 -3.95 20.66 5.18
C GLN A 191 -4.50 19.28 4.76
N ALA A 192 -3.64 18.36 4.36
CA ALA A 192 -4.02 17.01 3.95
C ALA A 192 -4.15 16.04 5.13
N LEU A 193 -3.45 16.30 6.25
CA LEU A 193 -3.55 15.48 7.46
C LEU A 193 -4.79 15.84 8.28
N ALA A 194 -5.44 14.83 8.83
CA ALA A 194 -6.47 14.98 9.84
C ALA A 194 -5.89 15.67 11.07
N LYS A 195 -6.51 16.78 11.49
CA LYS A 195 -6.06 17.55 12.66
C LYS A 195 -6.64 16.93 13.92
N PRO A 196 -5.78 16.48 14.86
CA PRO A 196 -6.27 16.10 16.17
C PRO A 196 -6.82 17.35 16.87
N GLY A 197 -8.07 17.25 17.35
CA GLY A 197 -8.61 18.19 18.32
C GLY A 197 -8.45 17.57 19.71
N ASP A 198 -9.55 17.56 20.47
CA ASP A 198 -9.67 16.81 21.72
C ASP A 198 -10.10 15.34 21.45
N ASP A 199 -10.16 14.94 20.17
CA ASP A 199 -10.61 13.62 19.73
C ASP A 199 -9.57 12.53 20.07
N ASP A 200 -10.03 11.31 20.28
CA ASP A 200 -9.19 10.13 20.35
C ASP A 200 -8.42 9.97 19.01
N PRO A 201 -7.09 9.91 19.01
CA PRO A 201 -6.31 9.77 17.78
C PRO A 201 -6.71 8.57 16.92
N THR A 202 -7.26 7.51 17.52
CA THR A 202 -7.72 6.31 16.79
C THR A 202 -8.92 6.58 15.88
N THR A 203 -9.65 7.69 16.09
CA THR A 203 -10.86 8.06 15.32
C THR A 203 -10.59 9.03 14.17
N LEU A 204 -9.35 9.49 13.99
CA LEU A 204 -9.03 10.55 13.03
C LEU A 204 -9.09 10.11 11.56
N SER A 205 -8.73 8.87 11.26
CA SER A 205 -8.89 8.31 9.92
C SER A 205 -10.26 7.67 9.82
N ARG A 206 -11.14 8.27 9.03
CA ARG A 206 -12.56 7.90 8.92
C ARG A 206 -13.06 7.94 7.46
N PRO A 207 -12.60 7.00 6.61
CA PRO A 207 -12.96 6.99 5.20
C PRO A 207 -14.47 6.94 4.98
N PHE A 208 -14.96 7.71 4.00
CA PHE A 208 -16.39 7.86 3.63
C PHE A 208 -17.29 8.48 4.69
N ASP A 209 -16.80 8.78 5.87
CA ASP A 209 -17.59 9.42 6.93
C ASP A 209 -17.83 10.90 6.60
N ALA A 210 -19.02 11.41 6.96
CA ALA A 210 -19.42 12.80 6.73
C ALA A 210 -18.49 13.80 7.45
N ASP A 211 -17.93 13.41 8.59
CA ASP A 211 -17.04 14.24 9.43
C ASP A 211 -15.54 14.06 9.14
N ARG A 212 -15.18 13.38 8.02
CA ARG A 212 -13.76 13.19 7.66
C ARG A 212 -13.05 14.51 7.38
N ARG A 213 -11.79 14.61 7.77
CA ARG A 213 -11.03 15.86 7.75
C ARG A 213 -9.61 15.73 7.19
N GLY A 214 -9.29 14.65 6.51
CA GLY A 214 -7.96 14.36 5.97
C GLY A 214 -7.46 12.98 6.38
N PHE A 215 -6.31 12.59 5.87
CA PHE A 215 -5.73 11.28 6.15
C PHE A 215 -4.82 11.26 7.39
N VAL A 216 -4.55 10.07 7.89
CA VAL A 216 -3.50 9.80 8.87
C VAL A 216 -2.36 9.09 8.18
N LEU A 217 -1.12 9.57 8.33
CA LEU A 217 0.05 8.96 7.71
C LEU A 217 0.42 7.64 8.39
N GLY A 218 0.73 6.61 7.57
CA GLY A 218 1.17 5.30 8.03
C GLY A 218 2.49 4.85 7.40
N GLU A 219 3.05 3.78 7.95
CA GLU A 219 4.25 3.08 7.46
C GLU A 219 3.95 1.59 7.31
N GLY A 220 4.59 0.95 6.34
CA GLY A 220 4.50 -0.48 6.17
C GLY A 220 5.13 -0.98 4.89
N ALA A 221 5.01 -2.29 4.67
CA ALA A 221 5.32 -2.95 3.42
C ALA A 221 4.39 -4.14 3.23
N GLY A 222 4.09 -4.46 1.97
CA GLY A 222 3.39 -5.67 1.57
C GLY A 222 3.96 -6.19 0.26
N PHE A 223 4.16 -7.50 0.18
CA PHE A 223 4.70 -8.16 -1.01
C PHE A 223 3.87 -9.38 -1.35
N VAL A 224 3.81 -9.67 -2.63
CA VAL A 224 3.27 -10.90 -3.21
C VAL A 224 4.31 -11.53 -4.13
N VAL A 225 4.25 -12.83 -4.28
CA VAL A 225 4.98 -13.55 -5.33
C VAL A 225 3.99 -13.84 -6.46
N LEU A 226 4.18 -13.16 -7.59
CA LEU A 226 3.46 -13.51 -8.81
C LEU A 226 4.23 -14.60 -9.55
N GLU A 227 3.48 -15.58 -9.99
CA GLU A 227 4.04 -16.74 -10.68
C GLU A 227 3.22 -17.05 -11.94
N ARG A 228 3.89 -17.44 -13.02
CA ARG A 228 3.20 -17.90 -14.22
C ARG A 228 2.36 -19.15 -13.87
N ALA A 229 1.12 -19.17 -14.32
CA ALA A 229 0.13 -20.17 -13.89
C ALA A 229 0.57 -21.62 -14.13
N ASP A 230 1.22 -21.91 -15.26
CA ASP A 230 1.75 -23.24 -15.57
C ASP A 230 2.95 -23.64 -14.70
N HIS A 231 3.79 -22.66 -14.30
CA HIS A 231 4.89 -22.87 -13.38
C HIS A 231 4.37 -23.21 -11.97
N ALA A 232 3.41 -22.45 -11.46
CA ALA A 232 2.76 -22.72 -10.16
C ALA A 232 2.06 -24.09 -10.16
N ALA A 233 1.31 -24.41 -11.21
CA ALA A 233 0.62 -25.69 -11.36
C ALA A 233 1.59 -26.88 -11.37
N ALA A 234 2.75 -26.76 -12.03
CA ALA A 234 3.76 -27.81 -12.11
C ALA A 234 4.33 -28.20 -10.74
N ARG A 235 4.45 -27.23 -9.81
CA ARG A 235 4.95 -27.48 -8.45
C ARG A 235 3.83 -27.72 -7.41
N ARG A 236 2.56 -27.70 -7.83
CA ARG A 236 1.38 -27.98 -7.01
C ARG A 236 1.26 -27.09 -5.76
N GLN A 237 1.75 -25.87 -5.84
CA GLN A 237 1.64 -24.90 -4.77
C GLN A 237 0.22 -24.30 -4.77
N PRO A 238 -0.47 -24.26 -3.63
CA PRO A 238 -1.72 -23.51 -3.50
C PRO A 238 -1.53 -22.03 -3.86
N SER A 239 -2.52 -21.42 -4.49
CA SER A 239 -2.56 -20.02 -4.86
C SER A 239 -3.61 -19.28 -4.02
N HIS A 240 -3.29 -18.09 -3.54
CA HIS A 240 -4.25 -17.21 -2.87
C HIS A 240 -5.29 -16.60 -3.82
N GLY A 241 -5.01 -16.64 -5.13
CA GLY A 241 -5.89 -16.12 -6.16
C GLY A 241 -5.15 -15.82 -7.45
N THR A 242 -5.87 -15.30 -8.43
CA THR A 242 -5.33 -14.89 -9.72
C THR A 242 -5.44 -13.39 -9.88
N LEU A 243 -4.35 -12.70 -10.24
CA LEU A 243 -4.41 -11.34 -10.75
C LEU A 243 -4.96 -11.40 -12.19
N ALA A 244 -6.28 -11.19 -12.33
CA ALA A 244 -7.00 -11.37 -13.58
C ALA A 244 -6.92 -10.14 -14.50
N GLY A 245 -6.73 -8.94 -13.93
CA GLY A 245 -6.64 -7.72 -14.73
C GLY A 245 -6.08 -6.54 -13.95
N TRP A 246 -5.61 -5.55 -14.70
CA TRP A 246 -5.15 -4.27 -14.15
C TRP A 246 -5.49 -3.13 -15.10
N GLY A 247 -5.65 -1.94 -14.53
CA GLY A 247 -5.83 -0.69 -15.25
C GLY A 247 -5.00 0.42 -14.65
N ILE A 248 -4.30 1.16 -15.49
CA ILE A 248 -3.48 2.31 -15.09
C ILE A 248 -3.88 3.49 -15.95
N THR A 249 -4.19 4.64 -15.32
CA THR A 249 -4.52 5.89 -15.99
C THR A 249 -3.86 7.07 -15.30
N SER A 250 -3.96 8.25 -15.92
CA SER A 250 -3.51 9.50 -15.31
C SER A 250 -4.56 10.57 -15.50
N ASP A 251 -4.83 11.36 -14.45
CA ASP A 251 -5.78 12.48 -14.48
C ASP A 251 -5.33 13.60 -15.43
N ALA A 252 -4.01 13.78 -15.59
CA ALA A 252 -3.41 14.88 -16.34
C ALA A 252 -4.02 16.26 -15.97
N PHE A 253 -4.31 16.46 -14.68
CA PHE A 253 -5.07 17.62 -14.20
C PHE A 253 -4.27 18.50 -13.23
N HIS A 254 -3.85 17.97 -12.08
CA HIS A 254 -3.18 18.72 -11.03
C HIS A 254 -2.19 17.85 -10.25
N ILE A 255 -1.13 18.48 -9.69
CA ILE A 255 -0.05 17.72 -9.02
C ILE A 255 -0.51 17.04 -7.72
N THR A 256 -1.54 17.53 -7.03
CA THR A 256 -2.02 16.96 -5.77
C THR A 256 -3.53 16.74 -5.71
N ALA A 257 -4.33 17.53 -6.43
CA ALA A 257 -5.77 17.40 -6.43
C ALA A 257 -6.22 16.34 -7.45
N PRO A 258 -7.08 15.37 -7.06
CA PRO A 258 -7.68 14.45 -8.03
C PRO A 258 -8.73 15.17 -8.89
N LEU A 259 -9.09 14.57 -10.01
CA LEU A 259 -10.30 14.95 -10.73
C LEU A 259 -11.52 14.70 -9.84
N ALA A 260 -12.28 15.76 -9.57
CA ALA A 260 -13.39 15.70 -8.63
C ALA A 260 -14.53 14.77 -9.07
N ASP A 261 -14.67 14.54 -10.38
CA ASP A 261 -15.66 13.61 -10.94
C ASP A 261 -15.22 12.15 -10.98
N GLY A 262 -13.95 11.86 -10.68
CA GLY A 262 -13.39 10.51 -10.66
C GLY A 262 -13.36 9.80 -12.02
N SER A 263 -13.44 10.54 -13.14
CA SER A 263 -13.54 9.94 -14.49
C SER A 263 -12.34 9.07 -14.86
N GLU A 264 -11.12 9.45 -14.49
CA GLU A 264 -9.91 8.67 -14.77
C GLU A 264 -9.75 7.48 -13.80
N GLN A 265 -10.26 7.60 -12.58
CA GLN A 265 -10.38 6.48 -11.64
C GLN A 265 -11.35 5.42 -12.17
N GLU A 266 -12.53 5.85 -12.66
CA GLU A 266 -13.49 4.97 -13.35
C GLU A 266 -12.87 4.27 -14.55
N ARG A 267 -12.08 4.99 -15.35
CA ARG A 267 -11.40 4.44 -16.53
C ARG A 267 -10.36 3.39 -16.15
N ALA A 268 -9.62 3.59 -15.04
CA ALA A 268 -8.68 2.60 -14.52
C ALA A 268 -9.41 1.32 -14.07
N MET A 269 -10.49 1.45 -13.29
CA MET A 269 -11.31 0.33 -12.86
C MET A 269 -11.92 -0.43 -14.05
N THR A 270 -12.53 0.29 -14.98
CA THR A 270 -13.15 -0.31 -16.19
C THR A 270 -12.11 -1.04 -17.05
N ALA A 271 -10.88 -0.51 -17.16
CA ALA A 271 -9.81 -1.17 -17.89
C ALA A 271 -9.38 -2.48 -17.21
N ALA A 272 -9.25 -2.49 -15.88
CA ALA A 272 -8.92 -3.67 -15.11
C ALA A 272 -10.00 -4.76 -15.22
N ILE A 273 -11.27 -4.39 -15.04
CA ILE A 273 -12.43 -5.28 -15.14
C ILE A 273 -12.52 -5.90 -16.55
N ARG A 274 -12.39 -5.07 -17.58
CA ARG A 274 -12.42 -5.55 -18.98
C ARG A 274 -11.26 -6.48 -19.28
N MET A 275 -10.04 -6.20 -18.78
CA MET A 275 -8.88 -7.07 -18.95
C MET A 275 -9.11 -8.45 -18.32
N ALA A 276 -9.79 -8.49 -17.17
CA ALA A 276 -10.21 -9.72 -16.51
C ALA A 276 -11.31 -10.50 -17.26
N GLY A 277 -11.88 -9.93 -18.33
CA GLY A 277 -13.01 -10.52 -19.03
C GLY A 277 -14.34 -10.44 -18.27
N LEU A 278 -14.43 -9.53 -17.31
CA LEU A 278 -15.56 -9.34 -16.40
C LEU A 278 -16.34 -8.06 -16.73
N THR A 279 -17.49 -7.91 -16.08
CA THR A 279 -18.29 -6.69 -16.02
C THR A 279 -18.28 -6.13 -14.60
N GLY A 280 -18.73 -4.90 -14.40
CA GLY A 280 -18.84 -4.32 -13.06
C GLY A 280 -19.73 -5.15 -12.10
N ALA A 281 -20.77 -5.78 -12.63
CA ALA A 281 -21.69 -6.62 -11.87
C ALA A 281 -21.07 -7.95 -11.38
N ASP A 282 -19.91 -8.34 -11.92
CA ASP A 282 -19.17 -9.52 -11.49
C ASP A 282 -18.20 -9.23 -10.33
N ILE A 283 -18.06 -7.97 -9.92
CA ILE A 283 -17.20 -7.58 -8.79
C ILE A 283 -17.99 -7.70 -7.48
N ASP A 284 -17.56 -8.62 -6.62
CA ASP A 284 -18.20 -8.86 -5.33
C ASP A 284 -17.74 -7.88 -4.25
N HIS A 285 -16.45 -7.49 -4.31
CA HIS A 285 -15.81 -6.67 -3.30
C HIS A 285 -14.92 -5.58 -3.91
N VAL A 286 -14.95 -4.37 -3.32
CA VAL A 286 -14.02 -3.28 -3.63
C VAL A 286 -13.24 -2.90 -2.37
N ASN A 287 -11.93 -3.05 -2.42
CA ASN A 287 -11.02 -2.42 -1.48
C ASN A 287 -10.70 -1.02 -1.99
N ALA A 288 -11.33 -0.03 -1.39
CA ALA A 288 -11.25 1.36 -1.84
C ALA A 288 -9.94 2.04 -1.42
N HIS A 289 -9.49 2.96 -2.26
CA HIS A 289 -8.37 3.83 -1.88
C HIS A 289 -8.71 4.74 -0.71
N ALA A 290 -9.86 5.33 -0.70
CA ALA A 290 -10.49 6.19 0.30
C ALA A 290 -9.58 6.60 1.47
N THR A 291 -8.96 7.78 1.34
CA THR A 291 -7.95 8.27 2.29
C THR A 291 -8.53 9.06 3.45
N SER A 292 -9.86 9.14 3.60
CA SER A 292 -10.52 10.03 4.57
C SER A 292 -10.41 11.52 4.19
N THR A 293 -10.26 11.83 2.90
CA THR A 293 -10.24 13.21 2.42
C THR A 293 -11.61 13.63 1.87
N PRO A 294 -12.04 14.89 2.11
CA PRO A 294 -13.39 15.32 1.70
C PRO A 294 -13.68 15.13 0.19
N VAL A 295 -12.73 15.48 -0.67
CA VAL A 295 -12.90 15.41 -2.14
C VAL A 295 -12.60 14.03 -2.70
N GLY A 296 -11.50 13.39 -2.22
CA GLY A 296 -11.03 12.13 -2.76
C GLY A 296 -12.05 11.00 -2.60
N ASP A 297 -12.60 10.86 -1.41
CA ASP A 297 -13.50 9.76 -1.08
C ASP A 297 -14.85 9.85 -1.88
N VAL A 298 -15.38 11.07 -2.09
CA VAL A 298 -16.60 11.27 -2.89
C VAL A 298 -16.34 11.00 -4.37
N GLY A 299 -15.22 11.48 -4.90
CA GLY A 299 -14.84 11.22 -6.30
C GLY A 299 -14.66 9.73 -6.58
N GLU A 300 -13.98 9.01 -5.68
CA GLU A 300 -13.83 7.56 -5.79
C GLU A 300 -15.17 6.83 -5.66
N ALA A 301 -16.01 7.21 -4.70
CA ALA A 301 -17.33 6.58 -4.53
C ALA A 301 -18.19 6.71 -5.80
N ALA A 302 -18.21 7.89 -6.42
CA ALA A 302 -18.88 8.11 -7.68
C ALA A 302 -18.28 7.27 -8.83
N ALA A 303 -16.96 7.15 -8.88
CA ALA A 303 -16.27 6.33 -9.87
C ALA A 303 -16.57 4.83 -9.69
N ILE A 304 -16.58 4.32 -8.45
CA ILE A 304 -16.97 2.92 -8.14
C ILE A 304 -18.42 2.67 -8.58
N ALA A 305 -19.34 3.56 -8.22
CA ALA A 305 -20.76 3.41 -8.60
C ALA A 305 -20.95 3.32 -10.12
N ARG A 306 -20.16 4.05 -10.91
CA ARG A 306 -20.22 4.00 -12.39
C ARG A 306 -19.51 2.78 -12.98
N ALA A 307 -18.35 2.39 -12.46
CA ALA A 307 -17.54 1.29 -13.00
C ALA A 307 -18.04 -0.10 -12.57
N VAL A 308 -18.49 -0.21 -11.32
CA VAL A 308 -18.85 -1.48 -10.66
C VAL A 308 -20.34 -1.57 -10.41
N GLY A 309 -20.99 -0.45 -10.10
CA GLY A 309 -22.35 -0.41 -9.58
C GLY A 309 -22.37 -0.32 -8.05
N THR A 310 -23.56 -0.45 -7.47
CA THR A 310 -23.77 -0.33 -6.02
C THR A 310 -23.96 -1.68 -5.31
N GLY A 311 -23.79 -2.79 -6.04
CA GLY A 311 -24.01 -4.14 -5.49
C GLY A 311 -22.77 -4.76 -4.83
N ALA A 312 -21.58 -4.25 -5.10
CA ALA A 312 -20.35 -4.73 -4.49
C ALA A 312 -20.22 -4.23 -3.03
N VAL A 313 -19.67 -5.09 -2.16
CA VAL A 313 -19.35 -4.72 -0.77
C VAL A 313 -18.04 -3.94 -0.73
N VAL A 314 -18.03 -2.77 -0.11
CA VAL A 314 -16.89 -1.85 -0.10
C VAL A 314 -16.26 -1.78 1.29
N THR A 315 -14.92 -1.78 1.38
CA THR A 315 -14.18 -1.43 2.60
C THR A 315 -13.03 -0.47 2.30
N ALA A 316 -12.63 0.29 3.31
CA ALA A 316 -11.45 1.15 3.29
C ALA A 316 -10.59 0.92 4.53
N PRO A 317 -9.51 0.11 4.43
CA PRO A 317 -8.70 -0.27 5.59
C PRO A 317 -7.90 0.88 6.19
N LYS A 318 -7.76 2.00 5.46
CA LYS A 318 -7.04 3.18 5.94
C LYS A 318 -7.63 3.80 7.21
N GLY A 319 -8.90 3.52 7.54
CA GLY A 319 -9.47 3.83 8.86
C GLY A 319 -8.68 3.19 10.00
N ALA A 320 -8.16 1.98 9.78
CA ALA A 320 -7.41 1.20 10.77
C ALA A 320 -5.89 1.38 10.68
N ILE A 321 -5.32 1.38 9.46
CA ILE A 321 -3.87 1.33 9.25
C ILE A 321 -3.26 2.67 8.86
N GLY A 322 -4.08 3.71 8.67
CA GLY A 322 -3.62 4.95 8.08
C GLY A 322 -3.27 4.80 6.59
N HIS A 323 -2.75 5.85 6.00
CA HIS A 323 -2.33 5.85 4.60
C HIS A 323 -0.84 5.52 4.49
N LEU A 324 -0.52 4.34 3.94
CA LEU A 324 0.85 3.81 3.83
C LEU A 324 1.57 4.28 2.55
N PHE A 325 1.07 5.29 1.86
CA PHE A 325 1.66 5.84 0.63
C PHE A 325 2.01 4.78 -0.40
N GLY A 326 3.30 4.71 -0.82
CA GLY A 326 3.76 3.76 -1.82
C GLY A 326 3.56 2.28 -1.46
N ALA A 327 3.40 1.96 -0.17
CA ALA A 327 3.08 0.61 0.27
C ALA A 327 1.58 0.29 0.22
N ALA A 328 0.71 1.31 0.24
CA ALA A 328 -0.74 1.14 0.44
C ALA A 328 -1.35 0.13 -0.54
N GLY A 329 -1.16 0.34 -1.84
CA GLY A 329 -1.80 -0.49 -2.86
C GLY A 329 -1.37 -1.95 -2.82
N ALA A 330 -0.16 -2.26 -2.37
CA ALA A 330 0.32 -3.64 -2.24
C ALA A 330 -0.23 -4.31 -0.97
N VAL A 331 -0.25 -3.61 0.16
CA VAL A 331 -0.86 -4.13 1.40
C VAL A 331 -2.36 -4.37 1.17
N GLU A 332 -3.04 -3.45 0.54
CA GLU A 332 -4.47 -3.52 0.24
C GLU A 332 -4.81 -4.61 -0.79
N ALA A 333 -3.92 -4.88 -1.75
CA ALA A 333 -4.04 -6.04 -2.64
C ALA A 333 -4.00 -7.38 -1.87
N ILE A 334 -3.14 -7.50 -0.86
CA ILE A 334 -3.10 -8.67 0.03
C ILE A 334 -4.41 -8.78 0.82
N LEU A 335 -4.94 -7.67 1.32
CA LEU A 335 -6.23 -7.68 2.04
C LEU A 335 -7.41 -8.07 1.13
N ALA A 336 -7.40 -7.67 -0.14
CA ALA A 336 -8.39 -8.09 -1.11
C ALA A 336 -8.33 -9.61 -1.37
N LEU A 337 -7.13 -10.18 -1.48
CA LEU A 337 -6.94 -11.64 -1.58
C LEU A 337 -7.43 -12.36 -0.31
N ARG A 338 -7.11 -11.84 0.88
CA ARG A 338 -7.61 -12.42 2.15
C ARG A 338 -9.13 -12.35 2.26
N ALA A 339 -9.77 -11.29 1.72
CA ALA A 339 -11.22 -11.22 1.66
C ALA A 339 -11.81 -12.33 0.76
N ILE A 340 -11.19 -12.61 -0.39
CA ILE A 340 -11.59 -13.72 -1.26
C ILE A 340 -11.44 -15.06 -0.55
N GLU A 341 -10.31 -15.30 0.12
CA GLU A 341 -10.03 -16.58 0.79
C GLU A 341 -10.97 -16.87 1.96
N THR A 342 -11.26 -15.84 2.76
CA THR A 342 -12.00 -16.01 4.01
C THR A 342 -13.49 -15.76 3.87
N GLY A 343 -13.93 -15.07 2.82
CA GLY A 343 -15.32 -14.59 2.71
C GLY A 343 -15.66 -13.54 3.76
N VAL A 344 -14.67 -12.83 4.32
CA VAL A 344 -14.86 -11.79 5.33
C VAL A 344 -14.38 -10.45 4.80
N VAL A 345 -15.17 -9.39 4.97
CA VAL A 345 -14.80 -8.02 4.65
C VAL A 345 -14.66 -7.25 5.97
N PRO A 346 -13.47 -6.77 6.33
CA PRO A 346 -13.29 -5.93 7.51
C PRO A 346 -14.08 -4.63 7.43
N ALA A 347 -14.53 -4.11 8.57
CA ALA A 347 -15.22 -2.84 8.62
C ALA A 347 -14.30 -1.67 8.26
N THR A 348 -14.84 -0.66 7.60
CA THR A 348 -14.25 0.66 7.49
C THR A 348 -14.34 1.33 8.86
N LEU A 349 -13.22 1.39 9.58
CA LEU A 349 -13.21 1.94 10.94
C LEU A 349 -13.59 3.42 10.93
N ASN A 350 -14.24 3.83 12.02
CA ASN A 350 -14.68 5.20 12.29
C ASN A 350 -15.74 5.73 11.31
N LEU A 351 -16.35 4.86 10.50
CA LEU A 351 -17.52 5.20 9.70
C LEU A 351 -18.76 5.14 10.60
N GLU A 352 -19.19 6.28 11.11
CA GLU A 352 -20.37 6.45 11.94
C GLU A 352 -21.55 7.02 11.15
N HIS A 353 -21.26 7.98 10.28
CA HIS A 353 -22.25 8.64 9.42
C HIS A 353 -21.74 8.64 7.98
N LEU A 354 -22.26 7.74 7.16
CA LEU A 354 -21.91 7.71 5.74
C LEU A 354 -22.24 9.07 5.10
N ASP A 355 -21.27 9.63 4.36
CA ASP A 355 -21.47 10.87 3.61
C ASP A 355 -22.67 10.70 2.66
N PRO A 356 -23.66 11.62 2.68
CA PRO A 356 -24.85 11.53 1.85
C PRO A 356 -24.57 11.45 0.33
N SER A 357 -23.37 11.84 -0.10
CA SER A 357 -22.93 11.74 -1.50
C SER A 357 -22.36 10.37 -1.86
N VAL A 358 -22.24 9.44 -0.89
CA VAL A 358 -21.70 8.09 -1.09
C VAL A 358 -22.87 7.09 -1.16
N GLU A 359 -23.15 6.59 -2.37
CA GLU A 359 -24.21 5.62 -2.63
C GLU A 359 -23.65 4.19 -2.79
N LEU A 360 -22.80 3.75 -1.83
CA LEU A 360 -22.13 2.44 -1.85
C LEU A 360 -22.50 1.63 -0.59
N ASP A 361 -22.44 0.31 -0.69
CA ASP A 361 -22.55 -0.61 0.46
C ASP A 361 -21.22 -0.70 1.20
N VAL A 362 -20.90 0.31 1.98
CA VAL A 362 -19.66 0.36 2.77
C VAL A 362 -19.85 -0.40 4.08
N VAL A 363 -18.96 -1.37 4.37
CA VAL A 363 -19.00 -2.12 5.62
C VAL A 363 -18.61 -1.22 6.77
N ALA A 364 -19.51 -1.07 7.75
CA ALA A 364 -19.31 -0.25 8.95
C ALA A 364 -19.56 -1.07 10.22
N GLY A 365 -19.03 -0.60 11.35
CA GLY A 365 -19.23 -1.17 12.68
C GLY A 365 -18.47 -2.47 12.94
N ALA A 366 -18.82 -3.54 12.23
CA ALA A 366 -18.17 -4.86 12.37
C ALA A 366 -17.85 -5.48 11.01
N ALA A 367 -16.90 -6.40 10.98
CA ALA A 367 -16.61 -7.18 9.80
C ALA A 367 -17.85 -7.97 9.33
N ARG A 368 -18.00 -8.13 8.02
CA ARG A 368 -19.15 -8.79 7.37
C ARG A 368 -18.72 -10.07 6.66
N GLU A 369 -19.43 -11.15 6.88
CA GLU A 369 -19.26 -12.39 6.10
C GLU A 369 -20.06 -12.28 4.80
N VAL A 370 -19.40 -12.46 3.66
CA VAL A 370 -19.99 -12.39 2.32
C VAL A 370 -19.22 -13.33 1.39
N PRO A 371 -19.89 -14.12 0.55
CA PRO A 371 -19.20 -14.88 -0.50
C PRO A 371 -18.51 -13.92 -1.46
N ILE A 372 -17.18 -14.05 -1.61
CA ILE A 372 -16.37 -13.21 -2.49
C ILE A 372 -15.59 -14.12 -3.43
N ARG A 373 -15.75 -13.95 -4.73
CA ARG A 373 -14.98 -14.62 -5.78
C ARG A 373 -14.09 -13.65 -6.54
N THR A 374 -14.48 -12.38 -6.56
CA THR A 374 -13.82 -11.32 -7.31
C THR A 374 -13.65 -10.09 -6.42
N ALA A 375 -12.47 -9.53 -6.41
CA ALA A 375 -12.19 -8.31 -5.68
C ALA A 375 -11.46 -7.31 -6.57
N LEU A 376 -11.83 -6.04 -6.45
CA LEU A 376 -11.16 -4.90 -7.06
C LEU A 376 -10.38 -4.14 -5.98
N ASN A 377 -9.11 -3.87 -6.21
CA ASN A 377 -8.27 -3.06 -5.34
C ASN A 377 -7.88 -1.77 -6.03
N ASN A 378 -8.20 -0.63 -5.43
CA ASN A 378 -7.95 0.70 -5.96
C ASN A 378 -6.79 1.41 -5.26
N SER A 379 -6.00 2.14 -6.03
CA SER A 379 -4.95 3.02 -5.51
C SER A 379 -4.83 4.26 -6.39
N PHE A 380 -5.04 5.43 -5.79
CA PHE A 380 -5.05 6.72 -6.50
C PHE A 380 -4.06 7.67 -5.83
N GLY A 381 -3.08 8.14 -6.59
CA GLY A 381 -1.94 8.89 -6.07
C GLY A 381 -1.89 10.34 -6.53
N PHE A 382 -1.17 11.15 -5.76
CA PHE A 382 -0.78 12.49 -6.19
C PHE A 382 -0.12 12.45 -7.58
N GLY A 383 -0.30 13.52 -8.36
CA GLY A 383 0.07 13.56 -9.76
C GLY A 383 -1.00 12.93 -10.68
N GLY A 384 -2.15 12.54 -10.09
CA GLY A 384 -3.24 11.90 -10.84
C GLY A 384 -2.92 10.47 -11.26
N GLN A 385 -2.12 9.76 -10.49
CA GLN A 385 -1.73 8.37 -10.78
C GLN A 385 -2.83 7.42 -10.30
N ASN A 386 -3.48 6.70 -11.21
CA ASN A 386 -4.56 5.78 -10.88
C ASN A 386 -4.18 4.35 -11.25
N ALA A 387 -4.29 3.43 -10.32
CA ALA A 387 -4.08 2.00 -10.52
C ALA A 387 -5.23 1.20 -9.90
N SER A 388 -5.78 0.25 -10.66
CA SER A 388 -6.80 -0.68 -10.19
C SER A 388 -6.39 -2.10 -10.56
N LEU A 389 -6.55 -3.04 -9.62
CA LEU A 389 -6.21 -4.46 -9.78
C LEU A 389 -7.46 -5.30 -9.54
N VAL A 390 -7.71 -6.28 -10.41
CA VAL A 390 -8.79 -7.26 -10.25
C VAL A 390 -8.19 -8.62 -9.89
N PHE A 391 -8.63 -9.16 -8.78
CA PHE A 391 -8.30 -10.51 -8.32
C PHE A 391 -9.52 -11.41 -8.41
N THR A 392 -9.28 -12.66 -8.76
CA THR A 392 -10.29 -13.74 -8.71
C THR A 392 -9.82 -14.86 -7.81
N ALA A 393 -10.75 -15.64 -7.28
CA ALA A 393 -10.42 -16.85 -6.56
C ALA A 393 -9.56 -17.79 -7.41
N ALA A 394 -8.74 -18.63 -6.75
CA ALA A 394 -7.83 -19.58 -7.38
C ALA A 394 -8.56 -20.68 -8.16
#